data_657fa503193c6f65e058195e68f72649
#
_entry.id   657fa503193c6f65e058195e68f72649
#
_cell.length_a   1.000
_cell.length_b   1.000
_cell.length_c   1.000
_cell.angle_alpha   90.00
_cell.angle_beta   90.00
_cell.angle_gamma   90.00
#
_symmetry.space_group_name_H-M   'P 1'
#
loop_
_entity.id
_entity.type
_entity.pdbx_description
1 polymer ?
#
loop_
_entity_poly.entity_id
_entity_poly.type
_entity_poly.pdbx_seq_one_letter_code
_entity_poly.pdbx_strand_id
1 'polypeptide(L)'
;MIGLRNLVLFLGILATSSPALASPELARAKNCVACHHAERRMIGPAYSLIAARYANDAAAVGTLAARIIAGGGGNWGQMPMPAQANLTQEEAEALATWILSFR
;
A
#
# COMPACT_ATOMS: atom_id res chain seq x y z
N MET A 1 -8.01 -20.01 56.25
CA MET A 1 -7.99 -18.75 55.74
C MET A 1 -7.59 -18.64 54.34
N ILE A 2 -8.48 -18.38 53.55
CA ILE A 2 -8.23 -18.35 52.16
C ILE A 2 -7.87 -16.96 51.79
N GLY A 3 -6.65 -16.78 51.47
CA GLY A 3 -6.27 -15.55 50.88
C GLY A 3 -7.12 -15.37 49.64
N LEU A 4 -7.73 -14.24 49.52
CA LEU A 4 -8.29 -13.85 48.29
C LEU A 4 -7.24 -13.98 47.24
N ARG A 5 -7.46 -14.91 46.42
CA ARG A 5 -6.68 -14.99 45.23
C ARG A 5 -6.80 -13.68 44.54
N ASN A 6 -5.69 -13.11 44.40
CA ASN A 6 -5.56 -12.01 43.50
C ASN A 6 -6.02 -12.54 42.11
N LEU A 7 -7.25 -12.34 41.87
CA LEU A 7 -7.73 -12.44 40.50
C LEU A 7 -7.08 -11.26 39.79
N VAL A 8 -5.91 -11.49 39.30
CA VAL A 8 -5.31 -10.54 38.38
C VAL A 8 -6.11 -10.69 37.12
N LEU A 9 -7.16 -9.91 37.06
CA LEU A 9 -7.78 -9.65 35.78
C LEU A 9 -6.71 -8.95 34.95
N PHE A 10 -6.04 -9.74 34.14
CA PHE A 10 -5.40 -9.18 32.99
C PHE A 10 -6.51 -8.74 32.06
N LEU A 11 -6.97 -7.52 32.28
CA LEU A 11 -7.58 -6.81 31.20
C LEU A 11 -6.48 -6.66 30.17
N GLY A 12 -6.42 -7.59 29.24
CA GLY A 12 -5.66 -7.41 28.05
C GLY A 12 -6.19 -6.14 27.40
N ILE A 13 -5.39 -5.10 27.40
CA ILE A 13 -5.66 -3.97 26.55
C ILE A 13 -5.53 -4.51 25.13
N LEU A 14 -6.65 -4.90 24.58
CA LEU A 14 -6.75 -5.03 23.15
C LEU A 14 -6.46 -3.66 22.59
N ALA A 15 -5.21 -3.46 22.20
CA ALA A 15 -4.91 -2.34 21.37
C ALA A 15 -5.71 -2.54 20.07
N THR A 16 -6.88 -1.91 20.03
CA THR A 16 -7.58 -1.75 18.79
C THR A 16 -6.79 -0.76 17.96
N SER A 17 -5.79 -1.29 17.24
CA SER A 17 -5.27 -0.54 16.11
C SER A 17 -6.43 -0.37 15.15
N SER A 18 -6.77 0.88 14.84
CA SER A 18 -7.69 1.16 13.74
C SER A 18 -7.21 0.36 12.53
N PRO A 19 -8.04 -0.49 11.93
CA PRO A 19 -7.60 -1.19 10.74
C PRO A 19 -7.21 -0.14 9.70
N ALA A 20 -5.97 -0.23 9.23
CA ALA A 20 -5.58 0.51 8.05
C ALA A 20 -6.56 0.16 6.93
N LEU A 21 -6.95 1.13 6.11
CA LEU A 21 -7.76 0.85 4.94
C LEU A 21 -7.12 -0.27 4.15
N ALA A 22 -7.91 -1.27 3.76
CA ALA A 22 -7.44 -2.28 2.83
C ALA A 22 -6.99 -1.60 1.54
N SER A 23 -5.99 -2.16 0.86
CA SER A 23 -5.33 -1.47 -0.24
C SER A 23 -6.23 -1.11 -1.42
N PRO A 24 -7.29 -1.88 -1.79
CA PRO A 24 -8.26 -1.40 -2.79
C PRO A 24 -8.99 -0.12 -2.38
N GLU A 25 -9.41 -0.03 -1.12
CA GLU A 25 -10.06 1.16 -0.58
C GLU A 25 -9.11 2.33 -0.48
N LEU A 26 -7.87 2.06 -0.10
CA LEU A 26 -6.83 3.08 -0.04
C LEU A 26 -6.52 3.63 -1.44
N ALA A 27 -6.43 2.75 -2.45
CA ALA A 27 -6.21 3.16 -3.82
C ALA A 27 -7.33 4.08 -4.34
N ARG A 28 -8.58 3.80 -3.98
CA ARG A 28 -9.71 4.68 -4.30
C ARG A 28 -9.62 6.01 -3.56
N ALA A 29 -9.36 5.97 -2.27
CA ALA A 29 -9.27 7.16 -1.42
C ALA A 29 -8.16 8.10 -1.88
N LYS A 30 -7.08 7.57 -2.39
CA LYS A 30 -5.93 8.33 -2.90
C LYS A 30 -5.98 8.56 -4.41
N ASN A 31 -7.10 8.22 -5.04
CA ASN A 31 -7.37 8.50 -6.44
C ASN A 31 -6.47 7.76 -7.45
N CYS A 32 -5.84 6.69 -7.06
CA CYS A 32 -5.02 5.87 -7.95
C CYS A 32 -5.84 5.32 -9.12
N VAL A 33 -7.10 5.00 -8.87
CA VAL A 33 -8.03 4.42 -9.85
C VAL A 33 -8.37 5.37 -11.00
N ALA A 34 -8.10 6.66 -10.86
CA ALA A 34 -8.28 7.62 -11.95
C ALA A 34 -7.31 7.38 -13.11
N CYS A 35 -6.15 6.80 -12.82
CA CYS A 35 -5.07 6.63 -13.80
C CYS A 35 -4.64 5.18 -13.99
N HIS A 36 -4.94 4.30 -13.07
CA HIS A 36 -4.51 2.89 -13.10
C HIS A 36 -5.68 1.93 -13.06
N HIS A 37 -5.54 0.84 -13.80
CA HIS A 37 -6.45 -0.30 -13.79
C HIS A 37 -5.67 -1.58 -13.49
N ALA A 38 -6.37 -2.61 -13.04
CA ALA A 38 -5.73 -3.89 -12.70
C ALA A 38 -5.00 -4.52 -13.89
N GLU A 39 -5.63 -4.55 -15.06
CA GLU A 39 -5.17 -5.36 -16.20
C GLU A 39 -4.98 -4.58 -17.49
N ARG A 40 -5.36 -3.33 -17.56
CA ARG A 40 -5.22 -2.55 -18.79
C ARG A 40 -4.56 -1.21 -18.53
N ARG A 41 -3.87 -0.74 -19.57
CA ARG A 41 -3.29 0.61 -19.55
C ARG A 41 -4.40 1.65 -19.64
N MET A 42 -4.26 2.65 -18.80
CA MET A 42 -5.05 3.88 -18.87
C MET A 42 -4.07 5.05 -19.04
N ILE A 43 -4.16 6.07 -18.21
CA ILE A 43 -3.14 7.12 -18.18
C ILE A 43 -1.82 6.56 -17.64
N GLY A 44 -1.89 5.74 -16.61
CA GLY A 44 -0.77 5.00 -16.07
C GLY A 44 -0.78 3.52 -16.48
N PRO A 45 0.32 2.80 -16.19
CA PRO A 45 0.42 1.38 -16.47
C PRO A 45 -0.56 0.55 -15.64
N ALA A 46 -0.95 -0.60 -16.17
CA ALA A 46 -1.73 -1.59 -15.43
C ALA A 46 -0.96 -2.09 -14.22
N TYR A 47 -1.64 -2.36 -13.12
CA TYR A 47 -1.01 -2.95 -11.93
C TYR A 47 -0.32 -4.28 -12.26
N SER A 48 -0.95 -5.11 -13.11
CA SER A 48 -0.37 -6.39 -13.53
C SER A 48 0.95 -6.22 -14.27
N LEU A 49 1.09 -5.17 -15.06
CA LEU A 49 2.36 -4.89 -15.76
C LEU A 49 3.45 -4.41 -14.79
N ILE A 50 3.07 -3.60 -13.82
CA ILE A 50 3.99 -3.19 -12.77
C ILE A 50 4.47 -4.41 -11.98
N ALA A 51 3.54 -5.26 -11.55
CA ALA A 51 3.87 -6.50 -10.82
C ALA A 51 4.80 -7.40 -11.63
N ALA A 52 4.55 -7.55 -12.92
CA ALA A 52 5.41 -8.36 -13.79
C ALA A 52 6.83 -7.79 -13.90
N ARG A 53 6.96 -6.49 -14.04
CA ARG A 53 8.29 -5.84 -14.13
C ARG A 53 9.14 -6.03 -12.88
N TYR A 54 8.51 -6.03 -11.71
CA TYR A 54 9.20 -6.14 -10.43
C TYR A 54 9.15 -7.53 -9.81
N ALA A 55 8.74 -8.55 -10.56
CA ALA A 55 8.42 -9.90 -10.03
C ALA A 55 9.58 -10.56 -9.25
N ASN A 56 10.82 -10.29 -9.62
CA ASN A 56 12.00 -10.90 -9.02
C ASN A 56 12.87 -9.89 -8.26
N ASP A 57 12.32 -8.73 -7.95
CA ASP A 57 13.03 -7.67 -7.27
C ASP A 57 12.67 -7.68 -5.79
N ALA A 58 13.61 -8.07 -4.93
CA ALA A 58 13.41 -8.09 -3.48
C ALA A 58 13.23 -6.68 -2.89
N ALA A 59 13.67 -5.64 -3.59
CA ALA A 59 13.53 -4.26 -3.17
C ALA A 59 12.27 -3.58 -3.71
N ALA A 60 11.42 -4.32 -4.42
CA ALA A 60 10.29 -3.74 -5.17
C ALA A 60 9.33 -2.92 -4.31
N VAL A 61 8.97 -3.39 -3.12
CA VAL A 61 8.04 -2.67 -2.24
C VAL A 61 8.58 -1.29 -1.90
N GLY A 62 9.82 -1.21 -1.44
CA GLY A 62 10.45 0.07 -1.09
C GLY A 62 10.61 0.99 -2.30
N THR A 63 11.02 0.43 -3.43
CA THR A 63 11.18 1.19 -4.67
C THR A 63 9.87 1.78 -5.15
N LEU A 64 8.81 0.97 -5.20
CA LEU A 64 7.49 1.42 -5.62
C LEU A 64 6.88 2.41 -4.64
N ALA A 65 7.02 2.18 -3.34
CA ALA A 65 6.53 3.11 -2.33
C ALA A 65 7.15 4.49 -2.49
N ALA A 66 8.46 4.55 -2.70
CA ALA A 66 9.17 5.80 -2.93
C ALA A 66 8.68 6.52 -4.20
N ARG A 67 8.44 5.78 -5.27
CA ARG A 67 7.93 6.33 -6.53
C ARG A 67 6.49 6.83 -6.41
N ILE A 68 5.66 6.15 -5.66
CA ILE A 68 4.28 6.58 -5.42
C ILE A 68 4.28 7.93 -4.69
N ILE A 69 5.09 8.07 -3.66
CA ILE A 69 5.17 9.31 -2.89
C ILE A 69 5.76 10.45 -3.72
N ALA A 70 6.87 10.19 -4.39
CA ALA A 70 7.60 11.21 -5.13
C ALA A 70 7.00 11.53 -6.49
N GLY A 71 6.26 10.58 -7.09
CA GLY A 71 5.82 10.69 -8.46
C GLY A 71 7.00 10.62 -9.44
N GLY A 72 6.77 11.08 -10.65
CA GLY A 72 7.81 11.17 -11.67
C GLY A 72 7.39 10.53 -12.98
N GLY A 73 8.27 10.57 -13.96
CA GLY A 73 8.02 10.08 -15.31
C GLY A 73 9.22 9.33 -15.88
N GLY A 74 9.02 8.83 -17.10
CA GLY A 74 10.07 8.18 -17.87
C GLY A 74 10.20 6.69 -17.69
N ASN A 75 9.67 6.10 -16.62
CA ASN A 75 9.74 4.65 -16.40
C ASN A 75 8.69 3.85 -17.20
N TRP A 76 7.56 4.48 -17.47
CA TRP A 76 6.40 3.84 -18.11
C TRP A 76 5.89 4.63 -19.31
N GLY A 77 6.64 5.58 -19.79
CA GLY A 77 6.29 6.47 -20.88
C GLY A 77 6.52 7.92 -20.50
N GLN A 78 6.00 8.82 -21.33
CA GLN A 78 6.24 10.24 -21.18
C GLN A 78 5.35 10.93 -20.14
N MET A 79 4.16 10.37 -19.88
CA MET A 79 3.22 10.96 -18.94
C MET A 79 3.73 10.78 -17.51
N PRO A 80 4.00 11.86 -16.79
CA PRO A 80 4.44 11.76 -15.41
C PRO A 80 3.30 11.41 -14.48
N MET A 81 3.58 10.61 -13.46
CA MET A 81 2.68 10.37 -12.35
C MET A 81 2.80 11.51 -11.35
N PRO A 82 1.71 12.14 -10.93
CA PRO A 82 1.76 13.16 -9.88
C PRO A 82 2.27 12.57 -8.56
N ALA A 83 3.00 13.38 -7.80
CA ALA A 83 3.41 13.01 -6.44
C ALA A 83 2.19 12.82 -5.54
N GLN A 84 2.26 11.82 -4.66
CA GLN A 84 1.22 11.55 -3.65
C GLN A 84 1.74 11.98 -2.28
N ALA A 85 1.92 13.28 -2.10
CA ALA A 85 2.54 13.84 -0.90
C ALA A 85 1.70 13.63 0.39
N ASN A 86 0.42 13.31 0.25
CA ASN A 86 -0.48 13.04 1.37
C ASN A 86 -0.51 11.56 1.80
N LEU A 87 0.38 10.73 1.25
CA LEU A 87 0.54 9.34 1.69
C LEU A 87 1.60 9.24 2.77
N THR A 88 1.31 8.45 3.80
CA THR A 88 2.35 8.03 4.74
C THR A 88 3.24 6.96 4.10
N GLN A 89 4.42 6.74 4.66
CA GLN A 89 5.31 5.67 4.22
C GLN A 89 4.62 4.30 4.32
N GLU A 90 3.90 4.05 5.41
CA GLU A 90 3.15 2.79 5.60
C GLU A 90 2.06 2.60 4.54
N GLU A 91 1.32 3.65 4.24
CA GLU A 91 0.29 3.60 3.20
C GLU A 91 0.90 3.31 1.83
N ALA A 92 2.00 3.96 1.49
CA ALA A 92 2.68 3.73 0.23
C ALA A 92 3.22 2.30 0.12
N GLU A 93 3.76 1.75 1.18
CA GLU A 93 4.22 0.36 1.22
C GLU A 93 3.07 -0.64 1.11
N ALA A 94 1.94 -0.36 1.75
CA ALA A 94 0.74 -1.17 1.63
C ALA A 94 0.21 -1.19 0.19
N LEU A 95 0.17 -0.03 -0.46
CA LEU A 95 -0.21 0.08 -1.87
C LEU A 95 0.78 -0.67 -2.77
N ALA A 96 2.06 -0.51 -2.55
CA ALA A 96 3.09 -1.20 -3.33
C ALA A 96 2.96 -2.73 -3.20
N THR A 97 2.76 -3.23 -1.99
CA THR A 97 2.56 -4.66 -1.74
C THR A 97 1.33 -5.17 -2.47
N TRP A 98 0.24 -4.43 -2.40
CA TRP A 98 -1.00 -4.79 -3.09
C TRP A 98 -0.82 -4.79 -4.61
N ILE A 99 -0.20 -3.77 -5.18
CA ILE A 99 0.08 -3.69 -6.62
C ILE A 99 0.91 -4.89 -7.07
N LEU A 100 1.92 -5.25 -6.31
CA LEU A 100 2.79 -6.38 -6.63
C LEU A 100 2.09 -7.74 -6.55
N SER A 101 0.89 -7.79 -5.97
CA SER A 101 0.08 -9.03 -5.93
C SER A 101 -0.68 -9.32 -7.22
N PHE A 102 -0.74 -8.39 -8.15
CA PHE A 102 -1.40 -8.56 -9.45
C PHE A 102 -0.51 -9.35 -10.41
N ARG A 103 -0.71 -10.62 -10.46
CA ARG A 103 0.03 -11.51 -11.36
C ARG A 103 -0.91 -12.34 -12.23
#